data_13c5bb01f3b3fa309e879da2da20c3f4
#
_entry.id   13c5bb01f3b3fa309e879da2da20c3f4
#
_cell.length_a   1.000
_cell.length_b   1.000
_cell.length_c   1.000
_cell.angle_alpha   90.00
_cell.angle_beta   90.00
_cell.angle_gamma   90.00
#
_symmetry.space_group_name_H-M   'P 1'
#
loop_
_entity.id
_entity.type
_entity.pdbx_description
1 polymer ?
#
loop_
_entity_poly.entity_id
_entity_poly.type
_entity_poly.pdbx_seq_one_letter_code
_entity_poly.pdbx_strand_id
1 'polypeptide(L)'
;VCGSVNEISVSQVSYAEKTGIKSLVLDIEQLLSDLYLCSSDYKNQLEASIRNLNDQGIFIIKTVGGKGDIGTIIEEARKRPGQDLYSRITRSIGILVRDIMKRIQIGTLIIFGGDTALGIIKQLNCTAIRSLYELLSGIPISFVNSSVFNGPLITKAGGFGNEKTLVDIITYIEGSM
;
A
#
# COMPACT_ATOMS: atom_id res chain seq x y z
N VAL A 1 1.70 2.63 0.80
CA VAL A 1 1.01 1.35 1.08
C VAL A 1 2.04 0.27 1.37
N CYS A 2 1.87 -0.50 2.43
CA CYS A 2 2.75 -1.61 2.79
C CYS A 2 1.94 -2.91 2.97
N GLY A 3 1.99 -3.78 1.98
CA GLY A 3 1.49 -5.16 2.08
C GLY A 3 2.60 -6.19 2.30
N SER A 4 3.83 -5.73 2.49
CA SER A 4 4.98 -6.58 2.74
C SER A 4 5.04 -7.01 4.20
N VAL A 5 5.26 -8.30 4.42
CA VAL A 5 5.46 -8.92 5.74
C VAL A 5 6.94 -9.09 6.08
N ASN A 6 7.84 -8.65 5.20
CA ASN A 6 9.27 -8.69 5.44
C ASN A 6 9.64 -7.78 6.62
N GLU A 7 10.47 -8.27 7.54
CA GLU A 7 10.87 -7.58 8.77
C GLU A 7 11.44 -6.17 8.51
N ILE A 8 12.23 -6.00 7.43
CA ILE A 8 12.77 -4.70 7.04
C ILE A 8 11.65 -3.73 6.64
N SER A 9 10.66 -4.19 5.86
CA SER A 9 9.52 -3.34 5.50
C SER A 9 8.67 -2.96 6.72
N VAL A 10 8.49 -3.90 7.66
CA VAL A 10 7.78 -3.66 8.92
C VAL A 10 8.51 -2.64 9.78
N SER A 11 9.84 -2.78 9.94
CA SER A 11 10.66 -1.84 10.71
C SER A 11 10.64 -0.43 10.12
N GLN A 12 10.68 -0.30 8.79
CA GLN A 12 10.58 0.98 8.08
C GLN A 12 9.25 1.69 8.33
N VAL A 13 8.14 0.95 8.26
CA VAL A 13 6.82 1.51 8.58
C VAL A 13 6.74 1.89 10.06
N SER A 14 7.20 1.03 10.96
CA SER A 14 7.21 1.32 12.40
C SER A 14 8.07 2.54 12.75
N TYR A 15 9.21 2.73 12.05
CA TYR A 15 10.04 3.91 12.20
C TYR A 15 9.30 5.18 11.73
N ALA A 16 8.65 5.13 10.58
CA ALA A 16 7.85 6.26 10.06
C ALA A 16 6.69 6.62 11.00
N GLU A 17 6.01 5.64 11.60
CA GLU A 17 4.97 5.88 12.59
C GLU A 17 5.50 6.60 13.84
N LYS A 18 6.73 6.26 14.29
CA LYS A 18 7.38 6.96 15.41
C LYS A 18 7.71 8.42 15.10
N THR A 19 7.84 8.80 13.82
CA THR A 19 8.01 10.21 13.43
C THR A 19 6.67 10.97 13.35
N GLY A 20 5.55 10.32 13.66
CA GLY A 20 4.23 10.95 13.71
C GLY A 20 3.35 10.72 12.49
N ILE A 21 3.81 9.95 11.48
CA ILE A 21 3.00 9.62 10.31
C ILE A 21 1.91 8.64 10.72
N LYS A 22 0.67 9.02 10.48
CA LYS A 22 -0.50 8.18 10.81
C LYS A 22 -0.62 6.99 9.85
N SER A 23 -1.15 5.89 10.38
CA SER A 23 -1.39 4.68 9.60
C SER A 23 -2.78 4.09 9.83
N LEU A 24 -3.24 3.34 8.83
CA LEU A 24 -4.39 2.45 8.89
C LEU A 24 -3.89 1.01 8.76
N VAL A 25 -4.26 0.19 9.72
CA VAL A 25 -4.03 -1.26 9.65
C VAL A 25 -5.25 -1.93 9.05
N LEU A 26 -5.06 -2.64 7.96
CA LEU A 26 -6.10 -3.44 7.31
C LEU A 26 -6.07 -4.86 7.87
N ASP A 27 -7.21 -5.33 8.30
CA ASP A 27 -7.39 -6.71 8.78
C ASP A 27 -7.49 -7.67 7.60
N ILE A 28 -6.64 -8.70 7.58
CA ILE A 28 -6.55 -9.67 6.49
C ILE A 28 -7.84 -10.49 6.37
N GLU A 29 -8.47 -10.86 7.49
CA GLU A 29 -9.73 -11.62 7.47
C GLU A 29 -10.83 -10.79 6.80
N GLN A 30 -10.88 -9.48 7.10
CA GLN A 30 -11.81 -8.57 6.44
C GLN A 30 -11.54 -8.47 4.94
N LEU A 31 -10.27 -8.31 4.54
CA LEU A 31 -9.87 -8.23 3.11
C LEU A 31 -10.23 -9.49 2.32
N LEU A 32 -10.30 -10.64 2.97
CA LEU A 32 -10.70 -11.92 2.39
C LEU A 32 -12.22 -12.12 2.35
N SER A 33 -13.00 -11.29 3.03
CA SER A 33 -14.46 -11.37 3.01
C SER A 33 -15.03 -10.87 1.68
N ASP A 34 -15.96 -11.62 1.10
CA ASP A 34 -16.67 -11.20 -0.11
C ASP A 34 -17.54 -9.96 0.11
N LEU A 35 -17.92 -9.71 1.38
CA LEU A 35 -18.73 -8.55 1.77
C LEU A 35 -17.91 -7.33 2.16
N TYR A 36 -16.57 -7.42 2.20
CA TYR A 36 -15.71 -6.34 2.67
C TYR A 36 -16.01 -5.00 1.99
N LEU A 37 -16.04 -4.99 0.66
CA LEU A 37 -16.23 -3.77 -0.13
C LEU A 37 -17.61 -3.11 0.05
N CYS A 38 -18.59 -3.85 0.60
CA CYS A 38 -19.92 -3.34 0.92
C CYS A 38 -20.09 -3.02 2.41
N SER A 39 -19.08 -3.32 3.24
CA SER A 39 -19.15 -3.19 4.69
C SER A 39 -19.06 -1.75 5.16
N SER A 40 -19.52 -1.51 6.40
CA SER A 40 -19.27 -0.25 7.12
C SER A 40 -17.78 -0.02 7.36
N ASP A 41 -17.02 -1.09 7.61
CA ASP A 41 -15.58 -1.01 7.87
C ASP A 41 -14.83 -0.47 6.67
N TYR A 42 -15.15 -0.95 5.46
CA TYR A 42 -14.58 -0.40 4.22
C TYR A 42 -14.86 1.09 4.07
N LYS A 43 -16.11 1.52 4.30
CA LYS A 43 -16.50 2.94 4.23
C LYS A 43 -15.74 3.78 5.25
N ASN A 44 -15.65 3.30 6.49
CA ASN A 44 -14.92 3.98 7.56
C ASN A 44 -13.43 4.09 7.26
N GLN A 45 -12.81 3.03 6.73
CA GLN A 45 -11.41 3.01 6.33
C GLN A 45 -11.13 3.98 5.17
N LEU A 46 -12.02 4.04 4.19
CA LEU A 46 -11.94 4.99 3.07
C LEU A 46 -12.02 6.44 3.57
N GLU A 47 -13.01 6.78 4.38
CA GLU A 47 -13.18 8.13 4.93
C GLU A 47 -12.03 8.53 5.86
N ALA A 48 -11.56 7.60 6.70
CA ALA A 48 -10.41 7.84 7.58
C ALA A 48 -9.12 8.10 6.77
N SER A 49 -8.90 7.36 5.69
CA SER A 49 -7.75 7.54 4.81
C SER A 49 -7.77 8.92 4.15
N ILE A 50 -8.92 9.33 3.60
CA ILE A 50 -9.10 10.63 2.96
C ILE A 50 -8.86 11.76 3.95
N ARG A 51 -9.46 11.67 5.15
CA ARG A 51 -9.29 12.69 6.20
C ARG A 51 -7.83 12.85 6.60
N ASN A 52 -7.14 11.74 6.90
CA ASN A 52 -5.74 11.79 7.32
C ASN A 52 -4.82 12.31 6.21
N LEU A 53 -5.07 11.98 4.94
CA LEU A 53 -4.32 12.52 3.81
C LEU A 53 -4.55 14.04 3.65
N ASN A 54 -5.77 14.53 3.83
CA ASN A 54 -6.05 15.96 3.79
C ASN A 54 -5.40 16.71 4.96
N ASP A 55 -5.36 16.08 6.15
CA ASP A 55 -4.81 16.71 7.36
C ASP A 55 -3.28 16.74 7.38
N GLN A 56 -2.63 15.67 6.90
CA GLN A 56 -1.18 15.48 7.04
C GLN A 56 -0.40 15.46 5.71
N GLY A 57 -1.10 15.36 4.57
CA GLY A 57 -0.46 15.17 3.26
C GLY A 57 0.12 13.76 3.03
N ILE A 58 0.36 13.02 4.10
CA ILE A 58 0.96 11.67 4.07
C ILE A 58 0.14 10.72 4.94
N PHE A 59 -0.06 9.49 4.44
CA PHE A 59 -0.77 8.46 5.18
C PHE A 59 -0.28 7.06 4.80
N ILE A 60 -0.16 6.19 5.78
CA ILE A 60 0.27 4.80 5.58
C ILE A 60 -0.94 3.86 5.64
N ILE A 61 -1.07 2.99 4.65
CA ILE A 61 -2.00 1.86 4.67
C ILE A 61 -1.16 0.59 4.74
N LYS A 62 -1.38 -0.26 5.75
CA LYS A 62 -0.58 -1.47 5.96
C LYS A 62 -1.45 -2.67 6.36
N THR A 63 -0.95 -3.88 6.10
CA THR A 63 -1.59 -5.14 6.51
C THR A 63 -0.92 -5.76 7.74
N VAL A 64 0.29 -5.33 8.07
CA VAL A 64 1.07 -5.86 9.21
C VAL A 64 0.74 -5.09 10.48
N GLY A 65 0.56 -5.81 11.57
CA GLY A 65 0.18 -5.26 12.90
C GLY A 65 -1.33 -5.30 13.18
N GLY A 66 -2.14 -5.87 12.24
CA GLY A 66 -3.55 -6.19 12.45
C GLY A 66 -3.74 -7.59 13.06
N LYS A 67 -4.98 -7.92 13.36
CA LYS A 67 -5.40 -9.30 13.63
C LYS A 67 -5.24 -10.08 12.32
N GLY A 68 -4.44 -11.11 12.31
CA GLY A 68 -4.18 -11.88 11.10
C GLY A 68 -2.80 -11.56 10.51
N ASP A 69 -1.83 -12.31 10.97
CA ASP A 69 -0.48 -12.35 10.41
C ASP A 69 -0.41 -13.33 9.23
N ILE A 70 0.79 -13.59 8.73
CA ILE A 70 1.04 -14.63 7.71
C ILE A 70 0.44 -15.98 8.13
N GLY A 71 0.44 -16.33 9.42
CA GLY A 71 -0.14 -17.54 9.93
C GLY A 71 -1.62 -17.66 9.57
N THR A 72 -2.38 -16.59 9.72
CA THR A 72 -3.80 -16.52 9.31
C THR A 72 -3.96 -16.75 7.81
N ILE A 73 -3.13 -16.14 6.97
CA ILE A 73 -3.17 -16.36 5.52
C ILE A 73 -2.90 -17.83 5.19
N ILE A 74 -1.90 -18.44 5.84
CA ILE A 74 -1.54 -19.85 5.64
C ILE A 74 -2.67 -20.78 6.10
N GLU A 75 -3.30 -20.49 7.24
CA GLU A 75 -4.44 -21.28 7.73
C GLU A 75 -5.65 -21.17 6.80
N GLU A 76 -5.98 -19.99 6.35
CA GLU A 76 -7.07 -19.78 5.38
C GLU A 76 -6.77 -20.43 4.03
N ALA A 77 -5.51 -20.41 3.58
CA ALA A 77 -5.08 -21.10 2.38
C ALA A 77 -5.27 -22.63 2.50
N ARG A 78 -5.01 -23.21 3.68
CA ARG A 78 -5.26 -24.63 3.94
C ARG A 78 -6.74 -24.98 3.94
N LYS A 79 -7.60 -24.10 4.46
CA LYS A 79 -9.07 -24.30 4.48
C LYS A 79 -9.70 -24.16 3.10
N ARG A 80 -9.06 -23.43 2.18
CA ARG A 80 -9.60 -23.09 0.85
C ARG A 80 -8.59 -23.42 -0.25
N PRO A 81 -8.27 -24.71 -0.45
CA PRO A 81 -7.30 -25.12 -1.46
C PRO A 81 -7.76 -24.65 -2.85
N GLY A 82 -6.84 -24.11 -3.64
CA GLY A 82 -7.11 -23.60 -4.99
C GLY A 82 -7.60 -22.16 -5.07
N GLN A 83 -7.81 -21.44 -3.95
CA GLN A 83 -8.09 -20.03 -3.98
C GLN A 83 -6.79 -19.22 -3.86
N ASP A 84 -6.62 -18.26 -4.76
CA ASP A 84 -5.51 -17.29 -4.68
C ASP A 84 -5.84 -16.18 -3.67
N LEU A 85 -5.58 -16.46 -2.39
CA LEU A 85 -5.85 -15.52 -1.30
C LEU A 85 -5.03 -14.25 -1.40
N TYR A 86 -3.79 -14.35 -1.90
CA TYR A 86 -2.93 -13.17 -2.09
C TYR A 86 -3.53 -12.22 -3.12
N SER A 87 -4.02 -12.73 -4.24
CA SER A 87 -4.72 -11.90 -5.23
C SER A 87 -5.99 -11.26 -4.65
N ARG A 88 -6.72 -11.95 -3.79
CA ARG A 88 -7.91 -11.38 -3.13
C ARG A 88 -7.53 -10.21 -2.20
N ILE A 89 -6.53 -10.41 -1.35
CA ILE A 89 -6.01 -9.38 -0.43
C ILE A 89 -5.53 -8.18 -1.24
N THR A 90 -4.64 -8.39 -2.19
CA THR A 90 -4.03 -7.29 -2.97
C THR A 90 -5.05 -6.59 -3.86
N ARG A 91 -6.09 -7.30 -4.35
CA ARG A 91 -7.22 -6.71 -5.05
C ARG A 91 -8.02 -5.79 -4.14
N SER A 92 -8.35 -6.22 -2.93
CA SER A 92 -9.13 -5.41 -1.96
C SER A 92 -8.36 -4.14 -1.56
N ILE A 93 -7.05 -4.25 -1.32
CA ILE A 93 -6.16 -3.10 -1.08
C ILE A 93 -6.16 -2.16 -2.31
N GLY A 94 -6.03 -2.72 -3.50
CA GLY A 94 -6.01 -1.94 -4.75
C GLY A 94 -7.30 -1.17 -4.99
N ILE A 95 -8.45 -1.75 -4.67
CA ILE A 95 -9.76 -1.09 -4.75
C ILE A 95 -9.82 0.08 -3.76
N LEU A 96 -9.40 -0.11 -2.51
CA LEU A 96 -9.37 0.96 -1.51
C LEU A 96 -8.48 2.12 -1.97
N VAL A 97 -7.27 1.85 -2.45
CA VAL A 97 -6.33 2.86 -2.98
C VAL A 97 -6.93 3.60 -4.17
N ARG A 98 -7.53 2.88 -5.13
CA ARG A 98 -8.22 3.48 -6.27
C ARG A 98 -9.36 4.41 -5.82
N ASP A 99 -10.17 3.99 -4.87
CA ASP A 99 -11.32 4.76 -4.43
C ASP A 99 -10.91 5.99 -3.59
N ILE A 100 -9.76 5.95 -2.90
CA ILE A 100 -9.11 7.14 -2.32
C ILE A 100 -8.71 8.10 -3.45
N MET A 101 -8.00 7.62 -4.46
CA MET A 101 -7.49 8.45 -5.57
C MET A 101 -8.59 9.06 -6.45
N LYS A 102 -9.78 8.48 -6.46
CA LYS A 102 -10.96 9.09 -7.12
C LYS A 102 -11.50 10.31 -6.38
N ARG A 103 -11.21 10.44 -5.10
CA ARG A 103 -11.76 11.51 -4.25
C ARG A 103 -10.76 12.60 -3.91
N ILE A 104 -9.46 12.29 -3.91
CA ILE A 104 -8.40 13.24 -3.62
C ILE A 104 -7.24 13.04 -4.60
N GLN A 105 -6.56 14.13 -4.90
CA GLN A 105 -5.36 14.09 -5.72
C GLN A 105 -4.17 13.62 -4.88
N ILE A 106 -3.53 12.55 -5.33
CA ILE A 106 -2.31 12.00 -4.74
C ILE A 106 -1.11 12.43 -5.58
N GLY A 107 -0.09 13.02 -4.95
CA GLY A 107 1.14 13.45 -5.62
C GLY A 107 2.05 12.26 -5.95
N THR A 108 2.28 11.37 -5.01
CA THR A 108 3.17 10.21 -5.18
C THR A 108 2.59 8.97 -4.50
N LEU A 109 2.67 7.84 -5.16
CA LEU A 109 2.30 6.54 -4.62
C LEU A 109 3.54 5.73 -4.27
N ILE A 110 3.68 5.35 -2.99
CA ILE A 110 4.77 4.49 -2.50
C ILE A 110 4.19 3.14 -2.14
N ILE A 111 4.75 2.05 -2.68
CA ILE A 111 4.26 0.69 -2.42
C ILE A 111 5.40 -0.23 -1.99
N PHE A 112 5.24 -0.87 -0.86
CA PHE A 112 6.12 -1.92 -0.34
C PHE A 112 5.46 -3.29 -0.53
N GLY A 113 6.11 -4.14 -1.31
CA GLY A 113 5.66 -5.48 -1.69
C GLY A 113 5.25 -5.58 -3.17
N GLY A 114 5.85 -6.52 -3.90
CA GLY A 114 5.63 -6.71 -5.33
C GLY A 114 4.20 -7.11 -5.67
N ASP A 115 3.63 -8.08 -4.95
CA ASP A 115 2.25 -8.53 -5.16
C ASP A 115 1.23 -7.43 -4.87
N THR A 116 1.50 -6.63 -3.83
CA THR A 116 0.68 -5.46 -3.50
C THR A 116 0.74 -4.41 -4.61
N ALA A 117 1.94 -4.14 -5.15
CA ALA A 117 2.11 -3.23 -6.26
C ALA A 117 1.32 -3.70 -7.49
N LEU A 118 1.44 -4.99 -7.84
CA LEU A 118 0.71 -5.59 -8.96
C LEU A 118 -0.81 -5.48 -8.74
N GLY A 119 -1.30 -5.78 -7.53
CA GLY A 119 -2.71 -5.69 -7.18
C GLY A 119 -3.25 -4.27 -7.33
N ILE A 120 -2.52 -3.26 -6.84
CA ILE A 120 -2.90 -1.85 -6.95
C ILE A 120 -2.88 -1.39 -8.42
N ILE A 121 -1.80 -1.66 -9.16
CA ILE A 121 -1.64 -1.28 -10.57
C ILE A 121 -2.79 -1.82 -11.43
N LYS A 122 -3.19 -3.07 -11.19
CA LYS A 122 -4.36 -3.67 -11.88
C LYS A 122 -5.65 -2.90 -11.59
N GLN A 123 -5.88 -2.48 -10.34
CA GLN A 123 -7.12 -1.76 -9.97
C GLN A 123 -7.11 -0.28 -10.43
N LEU A 124 -5.94 0.30 -10.63
CA LEU A 124 -5.79 1.63 -11.21
C LEU A 124 -6.00 1.65 -12.74
N ASN A 125 -6.11 0.47 -13.39
CA ASN A 125 -6.19 0.35 -14.85
C ASN A 125 -5.05 1.09 -15.55
N CYS A 126 -3.82 0.89 -15.06
CA CYS A 126 -2.66 1.56 -15.62
C CYS A 126 -2.45 1.12 -17.07
N THR A 127 -2.38 2.08 -17.97
CA THR A 127 -2.14 1.86 -19.41
C THR A 127 -0.66 1.78 -19.73
N ALA A 128 0.18 2.46 -18.92
CA ALA A 128 1.61 2.46 -19.07
C ALA A 128 2.31 2.72 -17.73
N ILE A 129 3.47 2.07 -17.57
CA ILE A 129 4.42 2.34 -16.49
C ILE A 129 5.75 2.62 -17.17
N ARG A 130 6.28 3.84 -16.98
CA ARG A 130 7.58 4.25 -17.50
C ARG A 130 8.58 4.32 -16.37
N SER A 131 9.58 3.47 -16.38
CA SER A 131 10.71 3.58 -15.45
C SER A 131 11.45 4.90 -15.68
N LEU A 132 11.80 5.60 -14.61
CA LEU A 132 12.54 6.86 -14.66
C LEU A 132 13.99 6.63 -14.23
N TYR A 133 14.19 6.35 -12.95
CA TYR A 133 15.50 6.10 -12.35
C TYR A 133 15.35 5.33 -11.04
N GLU A 134 16.47 4.93 -10.48
CA GLU A 134 16.55 4.29 -9.19
C GLU A 134 16.87 5.35 -8.12
N LEU A 135 15.95 5.52 -7.15
CA LEU A 135 16.12 6.50 -6.07
C LEU A 135 17.17 6.04 -5.06
N LEU A 136 17.08 4.80 -4.66
CA LEU A 136 18.02 4.08 -3.80
C LEU A 136 18.17 2.67 -4.39
N SER A 137 19.26 1.98 -4.07
CA SER A 137 19.49 0.62 -4.58
C SER A 137 18.29 -0.29 -4.34
N GLY A 138 17.71 -0.83 -5.42
CA GLY A 138 16.51 -1.67 -5.40
C GLY A 138 15.19 -0.92 -5.18
N ILE A 139 15.17 0.42 -5.28
CA ILE A 139 13.98 1.25 -5.09
C ILE A 139 13.79 2.16 -6.31
N PRO A 140 13.17 1.66 -7.37
CA PRO A 140 12.92 2.42 -8.58
C PRO A 140 11.80 3.44 -8.40
N ILE A 141 11.93 4.57 -9.09
CA ILE A 141 10.84 5.49 -9.41
C ILE A 141 10.38 5.23 -10.82
N SER A 142 9.09 5.13 -10.99
CA SER A 142 8.41 5.03 -12.27
C SER A 142 7.34 6.11 -12.36
N PHE A 143 6.90 6.43 -13.56
CA PHE A 143 5.73 7.25 -13.81
C PHE A 143 4.58 6.36 -14.28
N VAL A 144 3.44 6.50 -13.64
CA VAL A 144 2.22 5.76 -13.96
C VAL A 144 1.23 6.68 -14.64
N ASN A 145 0.57 6.14 -15.67
CA ASN A 145 -0.53 6.80 -16.37
C ASN A 145 -1.78 5.92 -16.28
N SER A 146 -2.84 6.47 -15.70
CA SER A 146 -4.16 5.83 -15.62
C SER A 146 -5.27 6.89 -15.59
N SER A 147 -6.51 6.45 -15.63
CA SER A 147 -7.67 7.35 -15.55
C SER A 147 -7.89 7.96 -14.16
N VAL A 148 -7.25 7.42 -13.12
CA VAL A 148 -7.42 7.87 -11.72
C VAL A 148 -6.14 8.36 -11.06
N PHE A 149 -4.97 8.03 -11.64
CA PHE A 149 -3.67 8.44 -11.12
C PHE A 149 -2.67 8.67 -12.25
N ASN A 150 -2.11 9.87 -12.30
CA ASN A 150 -1.02 10.24 -13.20
C ASN A 150 0.09 10.85 -12.35
N GLY A 151 1.14 10.07 -12.07
CA GLY A 151 2.18 10.53 -11.15
C GLY A 151 3.27 9.51 -10.87
N PRO A 152 4.23 9.92 -10.01
CA PRO A 152 5.32 9.06 -9.57
C PRO A 152 4.81 7.86 -8.76
N LEU A 153 5.33 6.69 -9.11
CA LEU A 153 5.19 5.45 -8.38
C LEU A 153 6.56 4.99 -7.90
N ILE A 154 6.72 4.85 -6.61
CA ILE A 154 7.91 4.27 -5.99
C ILE A 154 7.55 2.88 -5.50
N THR A 155 8.29 1.87 -5.96
CA THR A 155 8.10 0.50 -5.51
C THR A 155 9.33 0.00 -4.78
N LYS A 156 9.12 -0.77 -3.71
CA LYS A 156 10.19 -1.38 -2.94
C LYS A 156 9.91 -2.87 -2.71
N ALA A 157 10.83 -3.72 -3.11
CA ALA A 157 10.83 -5.13 -2.72
C ALA A 157 11.18 -5.28 -1.23
N GLY A 158 10.71 -6.36 -0.58
CA GLY A 158 10.70 -6.51 0.87
C GLY A 158 12.02 -6.26 1.59
N GLY A 159 13.14 -6.80 1.08
CA GLY A 159 14.42 -6.84 1.77
C GLY A 159 15.35 -5.62 1.58
N PHE A 160 14.95 -4.59 0.83
CA PHE A 160 15.82 -3.46 0.52
C PHE A 160 15.76 -2.34 1.55
N GLY A 161 16.90 -1.66 1.72
CA GLY A 161 17.05 -0.49 2.60
C GLY A 161 17.25 -0.83 4.07
N ASN A 162 17.21 0.19 4.92
CA ASN A 162 17.28 0.11 6.36
C ASN A 162 16.01 0.68 7.01
N GLU A 163 15.93 0.74 8.32
CA GLU A 163 14.74 1.22 9.04
C GLU A 163 14.28 2.64 8.70
N LYS A 164 15.20 3.52 8.26
CA LYS A 164 14.91 4.92 7.93
C LYS A 164 14.45 5.12 6.48
N THR A 165 14.61 4.11 5.63
CA THR A 165 14.42 4.23 4.18
C THR A 165 13.08 4.83 3.78
N LEU A 166 11.98 4.51 4.46
CA LEU A 166 10.67 5.10 4.13
C LEU A 166 10.67 6.62 4.41
N VAL A 167 11.24 7.04 5.53
CA VAL A 167 11.34 8.47 5.87
C VAL A 167 12.29 9.19 4.91
N ASP A 168 13.41 8.56 4.53
CA ASP A 168 14.34 9.13 3.55
C ASP A 168 13.66 9.34 2.18
N ILE A 169 12.84 8.37 1.72
CA ILE A 169 12.04 8.50 0.50
C ILE A 169 11.06 9.68 0.62
N ILE A 170 10.35 9.80 1.73
CA ILE A 170 9.39 10.87 1.97
C ILE A 170 10.10 12.22 1.96
N THR A 171 11.19 12.37 2.68
CA THR A 171 12.00 13.60 2.70
C THR A 171 12.51 14.00 1.32
N TYR A 172 12.93 13.02 0.53
CA TYR A 172 13.35 13.26 -0.86
C TYR A 172 12.21 13.83 -1.71
N ILE A 173 11.00 13.25 -1.60
CA ILE A 173 9.82 13.71 -2.35
C ILE A 173 9.46 15.13 -1.95
N GLU A 174 9.42 15.44 -0.65
CA GLU A 174 9.09 16.76 -0.12
C GLU A 174 10.12 17.82 -0.55
N GLY A 175 11.40 17.47 -0.62
CA GLY A 175 12.46 18.36 -1.08
C GLY A 175 12.52 18.56 -2.59
N SER A 176 11.79 17.74 -3.36
CA SER A 176 11.78 17.76 -4.83
C SER A 176 10.55 18.46 -5.42
N MET A 177 9.60 18.84 -4.57
CA MET A 177 8.42 19.65 -4.92
C MET A 177 8.70 21.13 -4.70
#